data_ed84194155387b6dced56dbdc887dc00
#
_entry.id   ed84194155387b6dced56dbdc887dc00
#
_cell.length_a   1.000
_cell.length_b   1.000
_cell.length_c   1.000
_cell.angle_alpha   90.00
_cell.angle_beta   90.00
_cell.angle_gamma   90.00
#
_symmetry.space_group_name_H-M   'P 1'
#
loop_
_entity.id
_entity.type
_entity.pdbx_description
1 polymer ?
#
loop_
_entity_poly.entity_id
_entity_poly.type
_entity_poly.pdbx_seq_one_letter_code
_entity_poly.pdbx_strand_id
1 'polypeptide(L)'
;PIRDQESDPDKSGTKYLWLSSSSKTRGVSSGSPVHFVGDPFARVVYVTEGLLKADVAHYLMDRSFAATAGANNVNKLDMLFALLAANGTEVIIEAEDMDKYHNAAVSKGASKIYLMARSHGLECRRLTWDPNYKGIDDWQLAMRQKKEQRDVTQMNFRTRFVCGLCAFDAISEEIAAWHDRDTDSSTLHDYLGLSEQEYARFLQDGDAALEQYLLSLRTQQHFRIYQPDVSEGKAADFAFGGIKALQKAGYEQPPASEYTLVYDGILMCEAQQSDTIRLKLVVARYSGDLPADYHGRSVSPSTVIEFYDENGRRYFYCDGNDKFLPVKFSPKLAKDKRERH
;
A
#
# COMPACT_ATOMS: atom_id res chain seq x y z
N PRO A 1 -15.69 -13.55 -11.07
CA PRO A 1 -16.46 -12.78 -12.06
C PRO A 1 -15.63 -12.52 -13.30
N ILE A 2 -16.27 -12.51 -14.47
CA ILE A 2 -15.64 -12.25 -15.76
C ILE A 2 -16.03 -10.83 -16.16
N ARG A 3 -15.06 -10.03 -16.58
CA ARG A 3 -15.30 -8.68 -17.07
C ARG A 3 -15.89 -8.77 -18.48
N ASP A 4 -17.01 -8.09 -18.71
CA ASP A 4 -17.57 -7.90 -20.03
C ASP A 4 -16.71 -6.86 -20.79
N GLN A 5 -16.01 -7.30 -21.84
CA GLN A 5 -15.13 -6.45 -22.66
C GLN A 5 -15.86 -5.84 -23.87
N GLU A 6 -17.09 -6.27 -24.16
CA GLU A 6 -17.84 -5.83 -25.34
C GLU A 6 -18.92 -4.79 -25.04
N SER A 7 -19.04 -4.29 -23.81
CA SER A 7 -20.03 -3.27 -23.51
C SER A 7 -19.61 -1.92 -24.10
N ASP A 8 -20.51 -1.34 -24.91
CA ASP A 8 -20.46 0.03 -25.38
C ASP A 8 -20.08 0.98 -24.23
N PRO A 9 -19.02 1.78 -24.32
CA PRO A 9 -18.57 2.66 -23.24
C PRO A 9 -19.66 3.65 -22.77
N ASP A 10 -20.66 3.92 -23.59
CA ASP A 10 -21.79 4.79 -23.27
C ASP A 10 -23.00 4.04 -22.64
N LYS A 11 -22.96 2.72 -22.56
CA LYS A 11 -23.96 1.92 -21.84
C LYS A 11 -23.39 1.48 -20.50
N SER A 12 -24.12 1.75 -19.42
CA SER A 12 -23.88 1.25 -18.07
C SER A 12 -24.04 -0.27 -18.01
N GLY A 13 -23.17 -1.00 -18.69
CA GLY A 13 -23.14 -2.46 -18.72
C GLY A 13 -22.61 -3.04 -17.39
N THR A 14 -22.95 -4.28 -17.11
CA THR A 14 -22.44 -5.02 -15.95
C THR A 14 -20.96 -5.28 -16.12
N LYS A 15 -20.12 -4.66 -15.27
CA LYS A 15 -18.65 -4.80 -15.32
C LYS A 15 -18.16 -6.23 -15.11
N TYR A 16 -18.93 -7.04 -14.37
CA TYR A 16 -18.60 -8.41 -14.02
C TYR A 16 -19.83 -9.30 -14.08
N LEU A 17 -19.67 -10.49 -14.60
CA LEU A 17 -20.70 -11.52 -14.62
C LEU A 17 -20.27 -12.71 -13.75
N TRP A 18 -21.23 -13.24 -12.98
CA TRP A 18 -21.02 -14.48 -12.27
C TRP A 18 -21.12 -15.67 -13.23
N LEU A 19 -20.22 -16.62 -13.09
CA LEU A 19 -20.39 -17.92 -13.76
C LEU A 19 -21.66 -18.57 -13.24
N SER A 20 -22.60 -18.82 -14.15
CA SER A 20 -23.88 -19.43 -13.83
C SER A 20 -24.31 -20.29 -15.00
N SER A 21 -24.92 -21.41 -14.70
CA SER A 21 -25.58 -22.29 -15.67
C SER A 21 -27.10 -22.33 -15.50
N SER A 22 -27.67 -21.36 -14.77
CA SER A 22 -29.11 -21.31 -14.43
C SER A 22 -30.03 -21.29 -15.65
N SER A 23 -29.55 -20.85 -16.82
CA SER A 23 -30.27 -20.90 -18.09
C SER A 23 -30.32 -22.29 -18.75
N LYS A 24 -29.55 -23.27 -18.23
CA LYS A 24 -29.50 -24.65 -18.76
C LYS A 24 -30.43 -25.56 -17.94
N THR A 25 -30.92 -26.60 -18.57
CA THR A 25 -31.65 -27.68 -17.87
C THR A 25 -30.73 -28.29 -16.80
N ARG A 26 -31.13 -28.27 -15.53
CA ARG A 26 -30.35 -28.62 -14.35
C ARG A 26 -29.16 -27.65 -14.06
N GLY A 27 -29.22 -26.42 -14.56
CA GLY A 27 -28.24 -25.41 -14.27
C GLY A 27 -28.34 -24.86 -12.85
N VAL A 28 -27.24 -24.31 -12.35
CA VAL A 28 -27.09 -23.75 -10.99
C VAL A 28 -26.78 -22.25 -11.09
N SER A 29 -27.42 -21.45 -10.25
CA SER A 29 -27.11 -20.04 -10.06
C SER A 29 -25.88 -19.90 -9.13
N SER A 30 -25.07 -18.86 -9.33
CA SER A 30 -23.99 -18.48 -8.41
C SER A 30 -24.51 -18.08 -7.02
N GLY A 31 -25.80 -17.67 -6.92
CA GLY A 31 -26.39 -17.19 -5.68
C GLY A 31 -25.84 -15.87 -5.16
N SER A 32 -24.88 -15.24 -5.84
CA SER A 32 -24.19 -14.00 -5.43
C SER A 32 -23.75 -14.07 -3.95
N PRO A 33 -22.80 -14.94 -3.60
CA PRO A 33 -22.37 -15.14 -2.22
C PRO A 33 -21.78 -13.85 -1.63
N VAL A 34 -21.86 -13.71 -0.31
CA VAL A 34 -21.13 -12.70 0.43
C VAL A 34 -19.67 -13.10 0.48
N HIS A 35 -18.78 -12.14 0.25
CA HIS A 35 -17.35 -12.30 0.43
C HIS A 35 -16.95 -11.82 1.82
N PHE A 36 -16.04 -12.56 2.46
CA PHE A 36 -15.44 -12.16 3.73
C PHE A 36 -13.93 -12.35 3.68
N VAL A 37 -13.20 -11.36 4.15
CA VAL A 37 -11.74 -11.36 4.23
C VAL A 37 -11.28 -10.81 5.58
N GLY A 38 -10.30 -11.44 6.19
CA GLY A 38 -9.73 -11.08 7.48
C GLY A 38 -10.10 -12.07 8.59
N ASP A 39 -10.07 -11.58 9.84
CA ASP A 39 -10.32 -12.39 11.04
C ASP A 39 -11.84 -12.51 11.31
N PRO A 40 -12.42 -13.72 11.30
CA PRO A 40 -13.84 -13.94 11.61
C PRO A 40 -14.22 -13.69 13.08
N PHE A 41 -13.24 -13.50 13.96
CA PHE A 41 -13.42 -13.14 15.38
C PHE A 41 -13.11 -11.67 15.66
N ALA A 42 -12.98 -10.86 14.63
CA ALA A 42 -12.73 -9.43 14.79
C ALA A 42 -13.91 -8.74 15.49
N ARG A 43 -13.60 -7.90 16.50
CA ARG A 43 -14.61 -7.09 17.21
C ARG A 43 -15.28 -6.05 16.31
N VAL A 44 -14.60 -5.63 15.24
CA VAL A 44 -15.09 -4.64 14.28
C VAL A 44 -14.94 -5.19 12.87
N VAL A 45 -16.03 -5.22 12.12
CA VAL A 45 -16.06 -5.68 10.72
C VAL A 45 -16.63 -4.58 9.83
N TYR A 46 -15.95 -4.32 8.71
CA TYR A 46 -16.37 -3.34 7.71
C TYR A 46 -17.23 -4.02 6.64
N VAL A 47 -18.21 -3.32 6.11
CA VAL A 47 -19.08 -3.80 5.02
C VAL A 47 -19.02 -2.84 3.85
N THR A 48 -18.67 -3.34 2.67
CA THR A 48 -18.57 -2.55 1.44
C THR A 48 -19.22 -3.25 0.24
N GLU A 49 -19.44 -2.52 -0.84
CA GLU A 49 -19.84 -3.06 -2.13
C GLU A 49 -18.62 -3.48 -2.95
N GLY A 50 -18.65 -4.70 -3.47
CA GLY A 50 -17.61 -5.22 -4.37
C GLY A 50 -16.49 -6.00 -3.68
N LEU A 51 -16.34 -7.26 -4.12
CA LEU A 51 -15.42 -8.22 -3.50
C LEU A 51 -13.97 -7.75 -3.55
N LEU A 52 -13.52 -7.28 -4.72
CA LEU A 52 -12.15 -6.79 -4.91
C LEU A 52 -11.86 -5.54 -4.06
N LYS A 53 -12.86 -4.68 -3.84
CA LYS A 53 -12.71 -3.54 -2.94
C LYS A 53 -12.45 -3.98 -1.50
N ALA A 54 -13.17 -5.01 -1.03
CA ALA A 54 -12.96 -5.55 0.30
C ALA A 54 -11.55 -6.12 0.47
N ASP A 55 -11.04 -6.85 -0.53
CA ASP A 55 -9.68 -7.40 -0.50
C ASP A 55 -8.62 -6.29 -0.48
N VAL A 56 -8.76 -5.27 -1.34
CA VAL A 56 -7.84 -4.13 -1.38
C VAL A 56 -7.91 -3.33 -0.07
N ALA A 57 -9.11 -3.02 0.43
CA ALA A 57 -9.30 -2.29 1.67
C ALA A 57 -8.78 -3.07 2.89
N HIS A 58 -9.01 -4.40 2.95
CA HIS A 58 -8.42 -5.29 3.95
C HIS A 58 -6.90 -5.16 3.96
N TYR A 59 -6.28 -5.28 2.79
CA TYR A 59 -4.84 -5.16 2.62
C TYR A 59 -4.29 -3.80 3.07
N LEU A 60 -4.98 -2.71 2.70
CA LEU A 60 -4.52 -1.35 3.01
C LEU A 60 -4.74 -0.95 4.48
N MET A 61 -5.76 -1.49 5.13
CA MET A 61 -6.19 -1.09 6.48
C MET A 61 -5.84 -2.10 7.57
N ASP A 62 -5.50 -3.34 7.22
CA ASP A 62 -5.36 -4.48 8.16
C ASP A 62 -6.63 -4.65 9.03
N ARG A 63 -7.80 -4.63 8.38
CA ARG A 63 -9.14 -4.76 9.00
C ARG A 63 -9.94 -5.86 8.32
N SER A 64 -10.91 -6.44 9.06
CA SER A 64 -11.80 -7.45 8.50
C SER A 64 -12.93 -6.82 7.71
N PHE A 65 -13.21 -7.36 6.52
CA PHE A 65 -14.21 -6.85 5.59
C PHE A 65 -15.19 -7.93 5.16
N ALA A 66 -16.46 -7.54 5.05
CA ALA A 66 -17.48 -8.25 4.31
C ALA A 66 -17.90 -7.44 3.07
N ALA A 67 -18.18 -8.12 1.98
CA ALA A 67 -18.64 -7.45 0.75
C ALA A 67 -19.78 -8.18 0.07
N THR A 68 -20.66 -7.39 -0.52
CA THR A 68 -21.72 -7.88 -1.39
C THR A 68 -21.35 -7.69 -2.86
N ALA A 69 -21.93 -8.50 -3.74
CA ALA A 69 -21.71 -8.39 -5.19
C ALA A 69 -22.42 -7.17 -5.83
N GLY A 70 -23.02 -6.31 -5.01
CA GLY A 70 -23.73 -5.09 -5.42
C GLY A 70 -24.72 -4.66 -4.34
N ALA A 71 -25.07 -3.37 -4.33
CA ALA A 71 -25.95 -2.75 -3.34
C ALA A 71 -27.33 -3.45 -3.17
N ASN A 72 -27.80 -4.19 -4.17
CA ASN A 72 -29.06 -4.93 -4.10
C ASN A 72 -28.95 -6.29 -3.35
N ASN A 73 -27.74 -6.77 -3.07
CA ASN A 73 -27.49 -8.08 -2.48
C ASN A 73 -27.28 -8.04 -0.96
N VAL A 74 -27.51 -6.91 -0.31
CA VAL A 74 -27.27 -6.70 1.13
C VAL A 74 -28.04 -7.68 2.04
N ASN A 75 -29.18 -8.21 1.60
CA ASN A 75 -29.94 -9.20 2.37
C ASN A 75 -29.16 -10.49 2.64
N LYS A 76 -28.10 -10.76 1.85
CA LYS A 76 -27.24 -11.93 2.04
C LYS A 76 -26.32 -11.79 3.26
N LEU A 77 -26.16 -10.57 3.78
CA LEU A 77 -25.37 -10.31 4.98
C LEU A 77 -26.02 -10.82 6.27
N ASP A 78 -27.32 -11.13 6.27
CA ASP A 78 -28.07 -11.52 7.47
C ASP A 78 -27.44 -12.74 8.17
N MET A 79 -27.18 -13.80 7.41
CA MET A 79 -26.52 -15.00 7.95
C MET A 79 -25.09 -14.71 8.43
N LEU A 80 -24.37 -13.84 7.71
CA LEU A 80 -23.02 -13.48 8.13
C LEU A 80 -23.05 -12.69 9.44
N PHE A 81 -23.98 -11.75 9.59
CA PHE A 81 -24.09 -10.96 10.84
C PHE A 81 -24.47 -11.82 12.02
N ALA A 82 -25.36 -12.81 11.86
CA ALA A 82 -25.64 -13.79 12.90
C ALA A 82 -24.37 -14.56 13.32
N LEU A 83 -23.56 -15.00 12.35
CA LEU A 83 -22.31 -15.71 12.61
C LEU A 83 -21.27 -14.81 13.29
N LEU A 84 -21.10 -13.58 12.82
CA LEU A 84 -20.15 -12.60 13.38
C LEU A 84 -20.53 -12.24 14.83
N ALA A 85 -21.83 -12.02 15.10
CA ALA A 85 -22.32 -11.77 16.45
C ALA A 85 -22.00 -12.97 17.39
N ALA A 86 -22.22 -14.20 16.93
CA ALA A 86 -21.87 -15.41 17.67
C ALA A 86 -20.37 -15.54 17.91
N ASN A 87 -19.54 -15.03 17.01
CA ASN A 87 -18.06 -15.02 17.10
C ASN A 87 -17.50 -13.85 17.93
N GLY A 88 -18.35 -12.97 18.48
CA GLY A 88 -17.92 -11.87 19.35
C GLY A 88 -17.66 -10.54 18.64
N THR A 89 -18.10 -10.38 17.39
CA THR A 89 -18.16 -9.08 16.74
C THR A 89 -19.12 -8.18 17.49
N GLU A 90 -18.73 -6.94 17.71
CA GLU A 90 -19.54 -5.94 18.42
C GLU A 90 -20.03 -4.83 17.50
N VAL A 91 -19.22 -4.46 16.50
CA VAL A 91 -19.47 -3.29 15.65
C VAL A 91 -19.36 -3.64 14.18
N ILE A 92 -20.36 -3.25 13.42
CA ILE A 92 -20.34 -3.21 11.96
C ILE A 92 -20.09 -1.77 11.50
N ILE A 93 -19.11 -1.58 10.62
CA ILE A 93 -18.84 -0.30 9.98
C ILE A 93 -19.41 -0.34 8.56
N GLU A 94 -20.48 0.39 8.29
CA GLU A 94 -21.04 0.57 6.94
C GLU A 94 -20.08 1.48 6.15
N ALA A 95 -19.44 0.91 5.14
CA ALA A 95 -18.46 1.55 4.26
C ALA A 95 -18.83 1.38 2.78
N GLU A 96 -20.13 1.49 2.48
CA GLU A 96 -20.65 1.54 1.10
C GLU A 96 -20.14 2.79 0.38
N ASP A 97 -20.08 2.72 -0.95
CA ASP A 97 -19.56 3.78 -1.82
C ASP A 97 -20.16 5.17 -1.46
N MET A 98 -19.36 6.22 -1.62
CA MET A 98 -19.76 7.60 -1.28
C MET A 98 -20.88 8.14 -2.17
N ASP A 99 -21.19 7.50 -3.32
CA ASP A 99 -22.35 7.83 -4.13
C ASP A 99 -23.71 7.52 -3.45
N LYS A 100 -23.70 6.86 -2.26
CA LYS A 100 -24.89 6.65 -1.41
C LYS A 100 -25.67 7.94 -1.08
N TYR A 101 -25.02 9.08 -1.16
CA TYR A 101 -25.69 10.38 -0.93
C TYR A 101 -26.47 10.88 -2.15
N HIS A 102 -26.21 10.31 -3.33
CA HIS A 102 -26.84 10.69 -4.60
C HIS A 102 -27.53 9.53 -5.32
N ASN A 103 -27.23 8.30 -4.90
CA ASN A 103 -27.81 7.07 -5.49
C ASN A 103 -28.77 6.41 -4.49
N ALA A 104 -30.06 6.46 -4.79
CA ALA A 104 -31.11 5.92 -3.93
C ALA A 104 -30.98 4.41 -3.65
N ALA A 105 -30.45 3.63 -4.60
CA ALA A 105 -30.23 2.19 -4.41
C ALA A 105 -29.14 1.91 -3.37
N VAL A 106 -28.03 2.63 -3.45
CA VAL A 106 -26.91 2.52 -2.49
C VAL A 106 -27.33 3.03 -1.11
N SER A 107 -28.03 4.15 -1.04
CA SER A 107 -28.60 4.69 0.22
C SER A 107 -29.54 3.69 0.90
N LYS A 108 -30.40 3.03 0.12
CA LYS A 108 -31.31 1.97 0.62
C LYS A 108 -30.54 0.75 1.10
N GLY A 109 -29.46 0.36 0.41
CA GLY A 109 -28.57 -0.73 0.81
C GLY A 109 -27.91 -0.43 2.16
N ALA A 110 -27.30 0.74 2.30
CA ALA A 110 -26.67 1.20 3.54
C ALA A 110 -27.64 1.23 4.72
N SER A 111 -28.87 1.68 4.51
CA SER A 111 -29.93 1.67 5.54
C SER A 111 -30.32 0.26 5.97
N LYS A 112 -30.37 -0.70 5.03
CA LYS A 112 -30.64 -2.11 5.34
C LYS A 112 -29.52 -2.76 6.13
N ILE A 113 -28.27 -2.47 5.82
CA ILE A 113 -27.09 -2.94 6.59
C ILE A 113 -27.24 -2.50 8.05
N TYR A 114 -27.59 -1.24 8.27
CA TYR A 114 -27.78 -0.69 9.61
C TYR A 114 -28.87 -1.43 10.40
N LEU A 115 -30.05 -1.62 9.80
CA LEU A 115 -31.17 -2.30 10.45
C LEU A 115 -30.84 -3.77 10.75
N MET A 116 -30.21 -4.43 9.79
CA MET A 116 -29.82 -5.84 9.90
C MET A 116 -28.75 -6.06 11.00
N ALA A 117 -27.73 -5.23 11.07
CA ALA A 117 -26.73 -5.30 12.13
C ALA A 117 -27.39 -5.19 13.52
N ARG A 118 -28.30 -4.23 13.69
CA ARG A 118 -29.03 -4.04 14.95
C ARG A 118 -29.94 -5.21 15.31
N SER A 119 -30.59 -5.88 14.34
CA SER A 119 -31.42 -7.06 14.62
C SER A 119 -30.60 -8.24 15.18
N HIS A 120 -29.31 -8.30 14.94
CA HIS A 120 -28.37 -9.25 15.51
C HIS A 120 -27.64 -8.74 16.76
N GLY A 121 -28.05 -7.58 17.31
CA GLY A 121 -27.42 -7.00 18.51
C GLY A 121 -26.10 -6.32 18.25
N LEU A 122 -25.72 -6.11 17.00
CA LEU A 122 -24.48 -5.44 16.62
C LEU A 122 -24.69 -3.91 16.56
N GLU A 123 -23.74 -3.15 17.08
CA GLU A 123 -23.70 -1.71 16.82
C GLU A 123 -23.35 -1.47 15.34
N CYS A 124 -24.01 -0.53 14.68
CA CYS A 124 -23.66 -0.14 13.31
C CYS A 124 -23.28 1.33 13.24
N ARG A 125 -22.12 1.62 12.70
CA ARG A 125 -21.60 2.97 12.47
C ARG A 125 -21.39 3.18 10.99
N ARG A 126 -21.58 4.41 10.53
CA ARG A 126 -21.32 4.79 9.14
C ARG A 126 -19.94 5.39 9.01
N LEU A 127 -19.16 4.86 8.09
CA LEU A 127 -17.91 5.48 7.66
C LEU A 127 -18.18 6.43 6.48
N THR A 128 -17.59 7.61 6.56
CA THR A 128 -17.62 8.62 5.50
C THR A 128 -16.21 9.11 5.21
N TRP A 129 -15.95 9.42 3.96
CA TRP A 129 -14.66 9.97 3.52
C TRP A 129 -14.87 11.03 2.44
N ASP A 130 -13.78 11.57 1.90
CA ASP A 130 -13.81 12.56 0.84
C ASP A 130 -14.57 12.01 -0.39
N PRO A 131 -15.68 12.64 -0.81
CA PRO A 131 -16.54 12.15 -1.90
C PRO A 131 -15.87 12.15 -3.28
N ASN A 132 -14.69 12.75 -3.45
CA ASN A 132 -13.88 12.63 -4.65
C ASN A 132 -13.38 11.18 -4.87
N TYR A 133 -13.36 10.37 -3.83
CA TYR A 133 -13.05 8.94 -3.88
C TYR A 133 -14.34 8.15 -3.74
N LYS A 134 -14.73 7.42 -4.80
CA LYS A 134 -15.98 6.67 -4.80
C LYS A 134 -15.95 5.53 -3.78
N GLY A 135 -14.96 4.66 -3.84
CA GLY A 135 -14.78 3.49 -2.99
C GLY A 135 -13.82 3.72 -1.82
N ILE A 136 -13.96 2.91 -0.78
CA ILE A 136 -13.06 2.90 0.38
C ILE A 136 -11.63 2.51 -0.02
N ASP A 137 -11.48 1.64 -1.01
CA ASP A 137 -10.20 1.21 -1.58
C ASP A 137 -9.45 2.38 -2.24
N ASP A 138 -10.11 3.15 -3.11
CA ASP A 138 -9.55 4.33 -3.76
C ASP A 138 -9.12 5.39 -2.73
N TRP A 139 -9.99 5.62 -1.73
CA TRP A 139 -9.69 6.56 -0.65
C TRP A 139 -8.47 6.14 0.17
N GLN A 140 -8.40 4.87 0.59
CA GLN A 140 -7.28 4.35 1.37
C GLN A 140 -5.98 4.34 0.58
N LEU A 141 -6.04 4.01 -0.71
CA LEU A 141 -4.88 4.09 -1.59
C LEU A 141 -4.34 5.53 -1.68
N ALA A 142 -5.23 6.51 -1.88
CA ALA A 142 -4.85 7.92 -1.92
C ALA A 142 -4.29 8.42 -0.57
N MET A 143 -4.86 7.97 0.56
CA MET A 143 -4.32 8.29 1.90
C MET A 143 -2.92 7.70 2.09
N ARG A 144 -2.69 6.48 1.63
CA ARG A 144 -1.38 5.84 1.67
C ARG A 144 -0.37 6.61 0.82
N GLN A 145 -0.71 6.94 -0.42
CA GLN A 145 0.14 7.74 -1.31
C GLN A 145 0.48 9.13 -0.72
N LYS A 146 -0.53 9.81 -0.13
CA LYS A 146 -0.29 11.09 0.57
C LYS A 146 0.63 10.92 1.78
N LYS A 147 0.53 9.82 2.51
CA LYS A 147 1.43 9.52 3.64
C LYS A 147 2.84 9.24 3.13
N GLU A 148 2.99 8.42 2.11
CA GLU A 148 4.28 8.11 1.48
C GLU A 148 4.95 9.38 0.93
N GLN A 149 4.20 10.28 0.26
CA GLN A 149 4.68 11.59 -0.14
C GLN A 149 5.10 12.47 1.05
N ARG A 150 4.33 12.45 2.18
CA ARG A 150 4.73 13.18 3.40
C ARG A 150 6.00 12.63 4.01
N ASP A 151 6.20 11.31 4.02
CA ASP A 151 7.40 10.71 4.59
C ASP A 151 8.67 11.07 3.78
N VAL A 152 8.55 11.24 2.46
CA VAL A 152 9.63 11.77 1.62
C VAL A 152 9.81 13.28 1.81
N THR A 153 8.71 14.04 1.93
CA THR A 153 8.75 15.49 2.21
C THR A 153 9.14 15.81 3.65
N GLN A 154 9.05 14.84 4.58
CA GLN A 154 9.60 14.98 5.94
C GLN A 154 11.12 14.82 6.00
N MET A 155 11.76 14.30 4.93
CA MET A 155 13.22 14.37 4.84
C MET A 155 13.61 15.82 4.57
N ASN A 156 14.56 16.33 5.36
CA ASN A 156 15.10 17.67 5.14
C ASN A 156 15.73 17.81 3.75
N PHE A 157 15.88 19.05 3.30
CA PHE A 157 16.45 19.36 1.97
C PHE A 157 17.78 18.63 1.72
N ARG A 158 18.73 18.70 2.69
CA ARG A 158 20.04 18.06 2.57
C ARG A 158 19.94 16.57 2.22
N THR A 159 19.13 15.84 2.98
CA THR A 159 18.94 14.40 2.74
C THR A 159 18.33 14.13 1.37
N ARG A 160 17.28 14.86 1.00
CA ARG A 160 16.63 14.71 -0.32
C ARG A 160 17.60 15.00 -1.46
N PHE A 161 18.38 16.08 -1.34
CA PHE A 161 19.35 16.45 -2.37
C PHE A 161 20.47 15.42 -2.49
N VAL A 162 21.12 15.03 -1.38
CA VAL A 162 22.21 14.03 -1.39
C VAL A 162 21.71 12.69 -1.94
N CYS A 163 20.46 12.31 -1.65
CA CYS A 163 19.88 11.07 -2.15
C CYS A 163 19.27 11.17 -3.58
N GLY A 164 19.40 12.32 -4.23
CA GLY A 164 18.92 12.52 -5.60
C GLY A 164 17.40 12.57 -5.75
N LEU A 165 16.67 12.94 -4.67
CA LEU A 165 15.21 13.09 -4.67
C LEU A 165 14.74 14.48 -5.05
N CYS A 166 15.63 15.48 -5.04
CA CYS A 166 15.36 16.84 -5.52
C CYS A 166 16.60 17.42 -6.18
N ALA A 167 16.40 18.46 -7.00
CA ALA A 167 17.48 19.30 -7.53
C ALA A 167 17.92 20.32 -6.48
N PHE A 168 19.09 20.96 -6.67
CA PHE A 168 19.62 21.91 -5.69
C PHE A 168 18.80 23.20 -5.59
N ASP A 169 18.20 23.64 -6.69
CA ASP A 169 17.35 24.84 -6.76
C ASP A 169 16.13 24.80 -5.83
N ALA A 170 15.69 23.58 -5.44
CA ALA A 170 14.66 23.39 -4.43
C ALA A 170 15.00 24.03 -3.07
N ILE A 171 16.28 24.35 -2.79
CA ILE A 171 16.70 25.04 -1.56
C ILE A 171 16.00 26.41 -1.42
N SER A 172 15.78 27.12 -2.51
CA SER A 172 15.14 28.44 -2.49
C SER A 172 13.67 28.34 -2.05
N GLU A 173 12.95 27.31 -2.50
CA GLU A 173 11.56 27.03 -2.08
C GLU A 173 11.51 26.63 -0.60
N GLU A 174 12.47 25.85 -0.13
CA GLU A 174 12.56 25.45 1.28
C GLU A 174 12.87 26.65 2.19
N ILE A 175 13.75 27.56 1.78
CA ILE A 175 14.03 28.80 2.52
C ILE A 175 12.77 29.68 2.59
N ALA A 176 12.04 29.84 1.49
CA ALA A 176 10.79 30.57 1.47
C ALA A 176 9.74 29.93 2.41
N ALA A 177 9.60 28.61 2.34
CA ALA A 177 8.69 27.85 3.19
C ALA A 177 9.05 27.95 4.69
N TRP A 178 10.32 28.04 5.03
CA TRP A 178 10.77 28.27 6.41
C TRP A 178 10.37 29.66 6.90
N HIS A 179 10.54 30.70 6.09
CA HIS A 179 10.15 32.07 6.41
C HIS A 179 8.64 32.26 6.63
N ASP A 180 7.82 31.48 5.92
CA ASP A 180 6.35 31.54 6.02
C ASP A 180 5.78 30.80 7.26
N ARG A 181 6.63 30.18 8.07
CA ARG A 181 6.21 29.46 9.29
C ARG A 181 6.12 30.40 10.50
N ASP A 182 4.91 30.63 10.97
CA ASP A 182 4.65 31.50 12.13
C ASP A 182 5.08 30.94 13.51
N THR A 183 5.45 29.67 13.63
CA THR A 183 5.55 28.98 14.93
C THR A 183 6.77 28.07 15.13
N ASP A 184 7.69 28.01 14.18
CA ASP A 184 8.85 27.10 14.30
C ASP A 184 10.05 27.82 14.93
N SER A 185 10.52 27.30 16.08
CA SER A 185 11.72 27.79 16.77
C SER A 185 13.01 27.20 16.18
N SER A 186 12.94 26.37 15.13
CA SER A 186 14.11 25.77 14.48
C SER A 186 14.90 26.82 13.70
N THR A 187 16.22 26.73 13.73
CA THR A 187 17.07 27.56 12.87
C THR A 187 16.94 27.11 11.41
N LEU A 188 17.28 27.99 10.47
CA LEU A 188 17.25 27.64 9.03
C LEU A 188 18.13 26.44 8.71
N HIS A 189 19.31 26.35 9.33
CA HIS A 189 20.20 25.19 9.07
C HIS A 189 19.61 23.89 9.60
N ASP A 190 18.95 23.89 10.78
CA ASP A 190 18.26 22.71 11.30
C ASP A 190 17.12 22.28 10.37
N TYR A 191 16.33 23.24 9.89
CA TYR A 191 15.23 23.00 8.98
C TYR A 191 15.71 22.39 7.65
N LEU A 192 16.78 22.93 7.07
CA LEU A 192 17.40 22.39 5.86
C LEU A 192 18.15 21.06 6.12
N GLY A 193 18.46 20.73 7.38
CA GLY A 193 19.24 19.56 7.81
C GLY A 193 20.73 19.72 7.56
N LEU A 194 21.20 20.95 7.40
CA LEU A 194 22.62 21.27 7.22
C LEU A 194 23.34 21.26 8.57
N SER A 195 24.56 20.72 8.61
CA SER A 195 25.46 20.93 9.76
C SER A 195 25.88 22.40 9.83
N GLU A 196 26.37 22.84 10.99
CA GLU A 196 26.93 24.20 11.15
C GLU A 196 28.02 24.51 10.13
N GLN A 197 28.86 23.53 9.80
CA GLN A 197 29.95 23.70 8.82
C GLN A 197 29.41 23.82 7.39
N GLU A 198 28.39 23.06 7.02
CA GLU A 198 27.72 23.14 5.73
C GLU A 198 26.98 24.47 5.57
N TYR A 199 26.32 24.93 6.64
CA TYR A 199 25.63 26.21 6.66
C TYR A 199 26.61 27.39 6.60
N ALA A 200 27.74 27.32 7.32
CA ALA A 200 28.79 28.32 7.22
C ALA A 200 29.37 28.42 5.79
N ARG A 201 29.60 27.28 5.13
CA ARG A 201 30.01 27.22 3.72
C ARG A 201 28.95 27.85 2.81
N PHE A 202 27.69 27.58 3.03
CA PHE A 202 26.57 28.19 2.28
C PHE A 202 26.58 29.71 2.37
N LEU A 203 26.79 30.26 3.58
CA LEU A 203 26.82 31.71 3.82
C LEU A 203 28.05 32.40 3.27
N GLN A 204 29.21 31.73 3.31
CA GLN A 204 30.48 32.32 2.91
C GLN A 204 30.80 32.15 1.42
N ASP A 205 30.56 30.97 0.89
CA ASP A 205 31.01 30.58 -0.44
C ASP A 205 29.83 30.46 -1.44
N GLY A 206 28.58 30.56 -0.96
CA GLY A 206 27.34 30.57 -1.77
C GLY A 206 26.87 29.19 -2.20
N ASP A 207 25.77 29.20 -3.00
CA ASP A 207 25.01 28.04 -3.43
C ASP A 207 25.86 26.97 -4.13
N ALA A 208 26.68 27.39 -5.09
CA ALA A 208 27.50 26.48 -5.89
C ALA A 208 28.52 25.69 -5.04
N ALA A 209 29.08 26.31 -4.02
CA ALA A 209 30.03 25.65 -3.14
C ALA A 209 29.37 24.63 -2.22
N LEU A 210 28.16 24.95 -1.71
CA LEU A 210 27.37 24.01 -0.93
C LEU A 210 26.91 22.84 -1.82
N GLU A 211 26.40 23.10 -3.01
CA GLU A 211 25.97 22.08 -3.96
C GLU A 211 27.10 21.08 -4.25
N GLN A 212 28.26 21.58 -4.65
CA GLN A 212 29.42 20.76 -4.96
C GLN A 212 29.86 19.92 -3.77
N TYR A 213 29.85 20.49 -2.57
CA TYR A 213 30.17 19.76 -1.36
C TYR A 213 29.17 18.63 -1.08
N LEU A 214 27.86 18.91 -1.11
CA LEU A 214 26.81 17.91 -0.88
C LEU A 214 26.85 16.80 -1.94
N LEU A 215 27.16 17.14 -3.20
CA LEU A 215 27.37 16.15 -4.25
C LEU A 215 28.55 15.22 -3.95
N SER A 216 29.61 15.74 -3.33
CA SER A 216 30.79 14.94 -2.95
C SER A 216 30.49 13.90 -1.86
N LEU A 217 29.42 14.08 -1.09
CA LEU A 217 28.99 13.13 -0.05
C LEU A 217 28.21 11.94 -0.62
N ARG A 218 27.80 12.01 -1.88
CA ARG A 218 27.04 10.94 -2.53
C ARG A 218 27.85 9.68 -2.69
N THR A 219 27.26 8.59 -2.27
CA THR A 219 27.78 7.25 -2.50
C THR A 219 26.73 6.40 -3.18
N GLN A 220 27.17 5.29 -3.73
CA GLN A 220 26.31 4.34 -4.42
C GLN A 220 26.11 3.10 -3.54
N GLN A 221 24.86 2.76 -3.25
CA GLN A 221 24.48 1.51 -2.62
C GLN A 221 23.77 0.63 -3.65
N HIS A 222 24.36 -0.51 -3.95
CA HIS A 222 23.68 -1.51 -4.79
C HIS A 222 22.54 -2.17 -4.01
N PHE A 223 21.42 -2.37 -4.68
CA PHE A 223 20.27 -3.05 -4.08
C PHE A 223 19.48 -3.86 -5.10
N ARG A 224 18.74 -4.85 -4.59
CA ARG A 224 17.81 -5.68 -5.35
C ARG A 224 16.47 -5.73 -4.68
N ILE A 225 15.42 -5.87 -5.49
CA ILE A 225 14.05 -6.06 -5.02
C ILE A 225 13.57 -7.43 -5.49
N TYR A 226 13.10 -8.23 -4.52
CA TYR A 226 12.49 -9.53 -4.77
C TYR A 226 11.03 -9.48 -4.32
N GLN A 227 10.14 -10.01 -5.15
CA GLN A 227 8.71 -10.07 -4.85
C GLN A 227 8.18 -11.48 -4.96
N PRO A 228 7.19 -11.87 -4.11
CA PRO A 228 6.54 -13.18 -4.23
C PRO A 228 5.96 -13.37 -5.64
N ASP A 229 6.24 -14.52 -6.25
CA ASP A 229 5.67 -14.91 -7.53
C ASP A 229 4.27 -15.50 -7.34
N VAL A 230 3.26 -14.64 -7.41
CA VAL A 230 1.85 -15.03 -7.19
C VAL A 230 1.24 -15.82 -8.35
N SER A 231 1.96 -16.01 -9.45
CA SER A 231 1.48 -16.78 -10.60
C SER A 231 1.62 -18.29 -10.42
N GLU A 232 2.52 -18.73 -9.55
CA GLU A 232 2.84 -20.14 -9.31
C GLU A 232 3.18 -20.36 -7.82
N GLY A 233 3.04 -21.62 -7.38
CA GLY A 233 3.47 -22.04 -6.04
C GLY A 233 2.60 -21.52 -4.89
N LYS A 234 3.19 -21.46 -3.70
CA LYS A 234 2.52 -21.05 -2.44
C LYS A 234 2.66 -19.55 -2.13
N ALA A 235 3.27 -18.80 -3.03
CA ALA A 235 3.50 -17.37 -2.81
C ALA A 235 2.21 -16.59 -2.58
N ALA A 236 1.10 -16.99 -3.21
CA ALA A 236 -0.21 -16.37 -3.04
C ALA A 236 -0.72 -16.43 -1.59
N ASP A 237 -0.33 -17.43 -0.81
CA ASP A 237 -0.80 -17.64 0.56
C ASP A 237 -0.26 -16.57 1.54
N PHE A 238 0.88 -15.95 1.21
CA PHE A 238 1.53 -14.95 2.08
C PHE A 238 1.82 -13.61 1.39
N ALA A 239 1.69 -13.54 0.07
CA ALA A 239 1.90 -12.28 -0.65
C ALA A 239 0.99 -11.19 -0.08
N PHE A 240 1.54 -9.98 0.11
CA PHE A 240 0.85 -8.80 0.64
C PHE A 240 0.44 -8.86 2.12
N GLY A 241 0.58 -9.99 2.80
CA GLY A 241 0.12 -10.17 4.18
C GLY A 241 1.18 -9.95 5.25
N GLY A 242 2.41 -9.58 4.89
CA GLY A 242 3.51 -9.36 5.82
C GLY A 242 3.95 -10.62 6.58
N ILE A 243 4.63 -10.42 7.72
CA ILE A 243 5.25 -11.54 8.46
C ILE A 243 4.23 -12.52 9.05
N LYS A 244 3.05 -12.05 9.44
CA LYS A 244 1.99 -12.90 9.99
C LYS A 244 1.46 -13.89 8.93
N ALA A 245 1.24 -13.43 7.71
CA ALA A 245 0.80 -14.30 6.62
C ALA A 245 1.89 -15.30 6.23
N LEU A 246 3.15 -14.87 6.21
CA LEU A 246 4.30 -15.73 5.97
C LEU A 246 4.35 -16.88 6.99
N GLN A 247 4.21 -16.55 8.28
CA GLN A 247 4.21 -17.54 9.37
C GLN A 247 2.99 -18.48 9.27
N LYS A 248 1.81 -17.97 8.92
CA LYS A 248 0.60 -18.78 8.70
C LYS A 248 0.77 -19.75 7.54
N ALA A 249 1.51 -19.36 6.49
CA ALA A 249 1.88 -20.23 5.38
C ALA A 249 2.96 -21.28 5.74
N GLY A 250 3.45 -21.30 6.99
CA GLY A 250 4.41 -22.28 7.51
C GLY A 250 5.87 -21.90 7.31
N TYR A 251 6.18 -20.63 7.04
CA TYR A 251 7.54 -20.17 6.82
C TYR A 251 8.03 -19.26 7.96
N GLU A 252 9.20 -19.55 8.52
CA GLU A 252 9.89 -18.68 9.48
C GLU A 252 10.68 -17.56 8.80
N GLN A 253 11.14 -17.81 7.57
CA GLN A 253 11.91 -16.90 6.76
C GLN A 253 11.32 -16.87 5.34
N PRO A 254 11.49 -15.78 4.56
CA PRO A 254 11.00 -15.72 3.20
C PRO A 254 11.61 -16.85 2.34
N PRO A 255 10.77 -17.77 1.79
CA PRO A 255 11.24 -18.88 0.98
C PRO A 255 11.67 -18.36 -0.40
N ALA A 256 12.97 -18.20 -0.62
CA ALA A 256 13.50 -17.55 -1.81
C ALA A 256 13.06 -18.22 -3.14
N SER A 257 12.75 -19.52 -3.15
CA SER A 257 12.19 -20.23 -4.31
C SER A 257 10.83 -19.70 -4.78
N GLU A 258 10.07 -19.07 -3.87
CA GLU A 258 8.76 -18.46 -4.15
C GLU A 258 8.89 -16.99 -4.59
N TYR A 259 10.10 -16.48 -4.73
CA TYR A 259 10.38 -15.08 -5.06
C TYR A 259 10.99 -14.94 -6.46
N THR A 260 10.73 -13.78 -7.03
CA THR A 260 11.33 -13.36 -8.31
C THR A 260 12.10 -12.07 -8.10
N LEU A 261 13.33 -12.00 -8.60
CA LEU A 261 14.10 -10.77 -8.73
C LEU A 261 13.42 -9.89 -9.78
N VAL A 262 12.94 -8.74 -9.35
CA VAL A 262 12.19 -7.79 -10.19
C VAL A 262 12.98 -6.52 -10.51
N TYR A 263 14.01 -6.22 -9.73
CA TYR A 263 14.87 -5.06 -9.95
C TYR A 263 16.27 -5.26 -9.35
N ASP A 264 17.27 -4.73 -10.04
CA ASP A 264 18.67 -4.66 -9.60
C ASP A 264 19.21 -3.29 -10.01
N GLY A 265 19.58 -2.46 -9.06
CA GLY A 265 19.97 -1.10 -9.34
C GLY A 265 20.82 -0.45 -8.27
N ILE A 266 20.94 0.86 -8.39
CA ILE A 266 21.78 1.68 -7.53
C ILE A 266 20.92 2.74 -6.84
N LEU A 267 21.07 2.83 -5.53
CA LEU A 267 20.52 3.89 -4.69
C LEU A 267 21.60 4.91 -4.40
N MET A 268 21.33 6.17 -4.72
CA MET A 268 22.19 7.27 -4.27
C MET A 268 21.88 7.56 -2.82
N CYS A 269 22.89 7.59 -1.98
CA CYS A 269 22.78 7.81 -0.54
C CYS A 269 24.09 8.40 0.02
N GLU A 270 24.11 8.68 1.30
CA GLU A 270 25.35 9.04 2.02
C GLU A 270 26.01 7.78 2.60
N ALA A 271 27.34 7.75 2.67
CA ALA A 271 28.10 6.58 3.09
C ALA A 271 27.68 6.02 4.46
N GLN A 272 27.43 6.92 5.42
CA GLN A 272 27.07 6.55 6.80
C GLN A 272 25.56 6.50 7.05
N GLN A 273 24.74 6.58 6.00
CA GLN A 273 23.31 6.56 6.14
C GLN A 273 22.81 5.21 6.66
N SER A 274 21.86 5.22 7.61
CA SER A 274 21.31 4.00 8.17
C SER A 274 20.51 3.20 7.14
N ASP A 275 20.46 1.88 7.29
CA ASP A 275 19.64 1.02 6.43
C ASP A 275 18.15 1.40 6.51
N THR A 276 17.67 1.90 7.65
CA THR A 276 16.29 2.38 7.79
C THR A 276 15.97 3.52 6.81
N ILE A 277 16.88 4.48 6.67
CA ILE A 277 16.70 5.60 5.72
C ILE A 277 16.81 5.09 4.29
N ARG A 278 17.79 4.23 3.99
CA ARG A 278 17.95 3.61 2.67
C ARG A 278 16.69 2.84 2.23
N LEU A 279 16.08 2.08 3.14
CA LEU A 279 14.84 1.36 2.89
C LEU A 279 13.67 2.31 2.59
N LYS A 280 13.53 3.39 3.35
CA LYS A 280 12.53 4.44 3.08
C LYS A 280 12.72 5.08 1.70
N LEU A 281 13.98 5.32 1.28
CA LEU A 281 14.30 5.84 -0.05
C LEU A 281 13.90 4.86 -1.16
N VAL A 282 14.15 3.56 -0.98
CA VAL A 282 13.73 2.53 -1.93
C VAL A 282 12.20 2.49 -2.03
N VAL A 283 11.49 2.49 -0.90
CA VAL A 283 10.02 2.51 -0.90
C VAL A 283 9.50 3.76 -1.59
N ALA A 284 10.00 4.93 -1.24
CA ALA A 284 9.58 6.19 -1.83
C ALA A 284 9.71 6.20 -3.36
N ARG A 285 10.79 5.62 -3.88
CA ARG A 285 11.07 5.57 -5.32
C ARG A 285 10.27 4.50 -6.08
N TYR A 286 9.90 3.39 -5.40
CA TYR A 286 9.31 2.21 -6.04
C TYR A 286 7.89 1.88 -5.52
N SER A 287 7.19 2.84 -4.92
CA SER A 287 5.79 2.70 -4.48
C SER A 287 4.77 3.47 -5.33
N GLY A 288 5.24 4.45 -6.14
CA GLY A 288 4.41 5.30 -7.01
C GLY A 288 4.65 5.02 -8.50
N ASP A 289 5.05 6.05 -9.23
CA ASP A 289 5.42 5.95 -10.64
C ASP A 289 6.72 5.14 -10.77
N LEU A 290 6.59 3.95 -11.31
CA LEU A 290 7.69 3.01 -11.42
C LEU A 290 8.57 3.34 -12.61
N PRO A 291 9.91 3.28 -12.48
CA PRO A 291 10.84 3.42 -13.61
C PRO A 291 10.56 2.39 -14.71
N ALA A 292 10.86 2.74 -15.96
CA ALA A 292 10.60 1.90 -17.13
C ALA A 292 11.35 0.56 -17.09
N ASP A 293 12.48 0.50 -16.40
CA ASP A 293 13.33 -0.68 -16.19
C ASP A 293 12.92 -1.51 -14.96
N TYR A 294 11.84 -1.13 -14.27
CA TYR A 294 11.31 -1.85 -13.13
C TYR A 294 10.27 -2.89 -13.58
N HIS A 295 10.55 -4.16 -13.36
CA HIS A 295 9.71 -5.27 -13.84
C HIS A 295 8.77 -5.86 -12.78
N GLY A 296 8.64 -5.19 -11.64
CA GLY A 296 7.83 -5.62 -10.50
C GLY A 296 6.57 -4.79 -10.27
N ARG A 297 5.89 -5.12 -9.18
CA ARG A 297 4.83 -4.31 -8.59
C ARG A 297 5.46 -3.24 -7.70
N SER A 298 4.69 -2.21 -7.33
CA SER A 298 5.09 -1.30 -6.25
C SER A 298 5.58 -2.07 -5.03
N VAL A 299 6.58 -1.55 -4.33
CA VAL A 299 7.07 -2.15 -3.07
C VAL A 299 5.91 -2.23 -2.09
N SER A 300 5.68 -3.41 -1.55
CA SER A 300 4.51 -3.76 -0.75
C SER A 300 4.91 -4.80 0.31
N PRO A 301 4.05 -5.09 1.31
CA PRO A 301 4.34 -6.16 2.24
C PRO A 301 4.72 -7.46 1.53
N SER A 302 5.56 -8.24 2.17
CA SER A 302 6.21 -9.44 1.64
C SER A 302 7.28 -9.21 0.58
N THR A 303 7.58 -7.95 0.20
CA THR A 303 8.76 -7.63 -0.62
C THR A 303 10.04 -7.85 0.20
N VAL A 304 11.08 -8.43 -0.41
CA VAL A 304 12.42 -8.50 0.16
C VAL A 304 13.34 -7.53 -0.57
N ILE A 305 14.04 -6.69 0.19
CA ILE A 305 15.05 -5.75 -0.31
C ILE A 305 16.42 -6.25 0.13
N GLU A 306 17.33 -6.42 -0.81
CA GLU A 306 18.74 -6.74 -0.58
C GLU A 306 19.56 -5.47 -0.76
N PHE A 307 20.39 -5.12 0.22
CA PHE A 307 21.54 -4.24 0.02
C PHE A 307 22.78 -5.08 -0.07
N TYR A 308 23.64 -4.80 -1.06
CA TYR A 308 24.87 -5.53 -1.25
C TYR A 308 26.01 -4.60 -1.67
N ASP A 309 27.20 -4.95 -1.23
CA ASP A 309 28.47 -4.30 -1.54
C ASP A 309 29.62 -5.33 -1.43
N GLU A 310 30.87 -4.87 -1.50
CA GLU A 310 32.06 -5.71 -1.34
C GLU A 310 32.17 -6.34 0.06
N ASN A 311 31.55 -5.73 1.07
CA ASN A 311 31.62 -6.15 2.46
C ASN A 311 30.55 -7.17 2.84
N GLY A 312 29.53 -7.36 2.00
CA GLY A 312 28.49 -8.36 2.25
C GLY A 312 27.11 -8.02 1.70
N ARG A 313 26.13 -8.74 2.25
CA ARG A 313 24.73 -8.66 1.85
C ARG A 313 23.84 -8.60 3.06
N ARG A 314 22.82 -7.74 3.02
CA ARG A 314 21.80 -7.58 4.05
C ARG A 314 20.43 -7.65 3.40
N TYR A 315 19.51 -8.37 4.02
CA TYR A 315 18.18 -8.60 3.50
C TYR A 315 17.13 -8.09 4.47
N PHE A 316 16.14 -7.40 3.95
CA PHE A 316 15.05 -6.80 4.70
C PHE A 316 13.71 -7.17 4.11
N TYR A 317 12.83 -7.69 4.94
CA TYR A 317 11.47 -8.06 4.59
C TYR A 317 10.52 -6.91 4.93
N CYS A 318 9.72 -6.49 3.97
CA CYS A 318 8.69 -5.48 4.17
C CYS A 318 7.48 -6.11 4.88
N ASP A 319 7.23 -5.70 6.13
CA ASP A 319 6.12 -6.18 6.96
C ASP A 319 4.88 -5.25 6.90
N GLY A 320 4.90 -4.27 6.00
CA GLY A 320 3.88 -3.23 5.87
C GLY A 320 4.15 -2.00 6.73
N ASN A 321 3.45 -0.90 6.46
CA ASN A 321 3.52 0.35 7.21
C ASN A 321 4.96 0.83 7.49
N ASP A 322 5.84 0.81 6.48
CA ASP A 322 7.26 1.19 6.58
C ASP A 322 8.07 0.40 7.61
N LYS A 323 7.58 -0.77 8.00
CA LYS A 323 8.25 -1.67 8.90
C LYS A 323 9.06 -2.70 8.12
N PHE A 324 10.36 -2.74 8.39
CA PHE A 324 11.30 -3.66 7.76
C PHE A 324 11.94 -4.55 8.82
N LEU A 325 11.98 -5.83 8.54
CA LEU A 325 12.57 -6.83 9.42
C LEU A 325 13.82 -7.42 8.75
N PRO A 326 14.97 -7.44 9.42
CA PRO A 326 16.12 -8.17 8.90
C PRO A 326 15.79 -9.66 8.82
N VAL A 327 16.10 -10.28 7.67
CA VAL A 327 15.76 -11.68 7.40
C VAL A 327 16.94 -12.43 6.78
N LYS A 328 16.88 -13.76 6.83
CA LYS A 328 17.75 -14.64 6.04
C LYS A 328 17.08 -14.92 4.71
N PHE A 329 17.83 -14.72 3.62
CA PHE A 329 17.33 -14.94 2.26
C PHE A 329 18.44 -15.51 1.39
N SER A 330 18.10 -16.45 0.51
CA SER A 330 19.04 -17.12 -0.38
C SER A 330 18.78 -16.77 -1.85
N PRO A 331 19.32 -15.66 -2.37
CA PRO A 331 18.96 -15.10 -3.67
C PRO A 331 19.21 -16.05 -4.85
N LYS A 332 20.12 -17.02 -4.69
CA LYS A 332 20.39 -18.05 -5.71
C LYS A 332 19.19 -18.95 -6.02
N LEU A 333 18.22 -19.03 -5.12
CA LEU A 333 17.01 -19.83 -5.28
C LEU A 333 15.85 -19.02 -5.87
N ALA A 334 15.96 -17.71 -5.93
CA ALA A 334 14.95 -16.85 -6.52
C ALA A 334 14.99 -16.92 -8.05
N LYS A 335 13.82 -16.82 -8.67
CA LYS A 335 13.69 -16.71 -10.14
C LYS A 335 14.18 -15.33 -10.59
N ASP A 336 14.72 -15.21 -11.81
CA ASP A 336 15.08 -13.92 -12.43
C ASP A 336 14.15 -13.62 -13.61
N LYS A 337 13.38 -12.53 -13.51
CA LYS A 337 12.49 -12.11 -14.61
C LYS A 337 13.19 -11.34 -15.71
N ARG A 338 14.39 -10.84 -15.47
CA ARG A 338 15.16 -10.04 -16.45
C ARG A 338 15.69 -10.89 -17.60
N GLU A 339 15.82 -12.21 -17.40
CA GLU A 339 16.35 -13.14 -18.41
C GLU A 339 15.31 -13.61 -19.46
N ARG A 340 14.05 -13.09 -19.37
CA ARG A 340 12.94 -13.56 -20.24
C ARG A 340 12.54 -12.57 -21.36
N HIS A 341 13.45 -11.69 -21.76
CA HIS A 341 13.23 -10.81 -22.93
C HIS A 341 14.30 -10.98 -24.02
#